data_d9bd5cea52fe97f1adda2b18b7530310
#
_entry.id   d9bd5cea52fe97f1adda2b18b7530310
#
_cell.length_a   1.000
_cell.length_b   1.000
_cell.length_c   1.000
_cell.angle_alpha   90.00
_cell.angle_beta   90.00
_cell.angle_gamma   90.00
#
_symmetry.space_group_name_H-M   'P 1'
#
loop_
_entity.id
_entity.type
_entity.pdbx_description
1 polymer ?
#
loop_
_entity_poly.entity_id
_entity_poly.type
_entity_poly.pdbx_seq_one_letter_code
_entity_poly.pdbx_strand_id
1 'polypeptide(L)'
;AAEAGVRVIWKPFLLGPIFSEQGWTDSPFNLYPARGRYLWLDLQRETRRLGIAWRRPARFPFNSTLATKTATWIDTGFRLPAYCRAVFRAGFAERRDPATPTVIEECLRQAGLDRAPLDRALAEGGGERTRADVAAARQRDIFGAPSFVVNGELFWGNERLGAALERAWVD
;
A
#
# COMPACT_ATOMS: atom_id res chain seq x y z
N ALA A 1 -11.46 -5.46 -11.42
CA ALA A 1 -10.80 -6.77 -11.58
C ALA A 1 -11.81 -7.92 -11.54
N ALA A 2 -12.71 -7.98 -10.54
CA ALA A 2 -13.74 -9.05 -10.49
C ALA A 2 -14.66 -9.02 -11.71
N GLU A 3 -15.17 -7.86 -12.11
CA GLU A 3 -15.97 -7.68 -13.34
C GLU A 3 -15.18 -7.99 -14.61
N ALA A 4 -13.86 -7.85 -14.54
CA ALA A 4 -12.95 -8.11 -15.63
C ALA A 4 -12.47 -9.58 -15.71
N GLY A 5 -12.90 -10.47 -14.81
CA GLY A 5 -12.44 -11.86 -14.75
C GLY A 5 -10.96 -12.04 -14.36
N VAL A 6 -10.28 -10.96 -13.96
CA VAL A 6 -8.84 -10.98 -13.64
C VAL A 6 -8.63 -11.26 -12.15
N ARG A 7 -7.82 -12.27 -11.85
CA ARG A 7 -7.37 -12.56 -10.48
C ARG A 7 -6.25 -11.62 -10.08
N VAL A 8 -6.45 -10.81 -9.04
CA VAL A 8 -5.44 -9.91 -8.49
C VAL A 8 -4.80 -10.54 -7.25
N ILE A 9 -3.47 -10.60 -7.24
CA ILE A 9 -2.66 -11.02 -6.10
C ILE A 9 -2.05 -9.77 -5.47
N TRP A 10 -2.49 -9.44 -4.27
CA TRP A 10 -1.96 -8.31 -3.51
C TRP A 10 -0.63 -8.68 -2.88
N LYS A 11 0.34 -7.77 -2.97
CA LYS A 11 1.68 -7.91 -2.38
C LYS A 11 2.01 -6.64 -1.60
N PRO A 12 2.07 -6.71 -0.25
CA PRO A 12 2.50 -5.58 0.55
C PRO A 12 4.01 -5.42 0.46
N PHE A 13 4.50 -4.19 0.37
CA PHE A 13 5.93 -3.88 0.46
C PHE A 13 6.16 -2.47 0.98
N LEU A 14 7.39 -2.17 1.39
CA LEU A 14 7.81 -0.85 1.88
C LEU A 14 8.58 -0.10 0.80
N LEU A 15 8.14 1.12 0.46
CA LEU A 15 8.84 2.02 -0.45
C LEU A 15 10.09 2.66 0.17
N GLY A 16 10.11 2.84 1.49
CA GLY A 16 11.24 3.48 2.18
C GLY A 16 12.60 2.89 1.82
N PRO A 17 12.80 1.56 1.91
CA PRO A 17 14.05 0.91 1.50
C PRO A 17 14.43 1.15 0.03
N ILE A 18 13.44 1.17 -0.89
CA ILE A 18 13.65 1.44 -2.31
C ILE A 18 14.09 2.89 -2.54
N PHE A 19 13.46 3.84 -1.85
CA PHE A 19 13.83 5.25 -1.93
C PHE A 19 15.23 5.52 -1.34
N SER A 20 15.57 4.87 -0.22
CA SER A 20 16.90 5.00 0.39
C SER A 20 18.02 4.56 -0.55
N GLU A 21 17.83 3.53 -1.36
CA GLU A 21 18.80 3.06 -2.35
C GLU A 21 18.97 4.05 -3.52
N GLN A 22 17.93 4.83 -3.80
CA GLN A 22 17.98 5.94 -4.77
C GLN A 22 18.58 7.21 -4.18
N GLY A 23 19.09 7.15 -2.94
CA GLY A 23 19.69 8.30 -2.25
C GLY A 23 18.67 9.26 -1.63
N TRP A 24 17.38 8.90 -1.56
CA TRP A 24 16.37 9.78 -0.97
C TRP A 24 16.27 9.55 0.55
N THR A 25 16.37 10.65 1.29
CA THR A 25 16.32 10.66 2.76
C THR A 25 14.90 10.81 3.30
N ASP A 26 13.94 11.16 2.46
CA ASP A 26 12.50 11.32 2.79
C ASP A 26 11.66 11.05 1.54
N SER A 27 10.34 11.13 1.70
CA SER A 27 9.39 11.06 0.58
C SER A 27 9.71 12.13 -0.47
N PRO A 28 9.65 11.80 -1.77
CA PRO A 28 9.85 12.79 -2.84
C PRO A 28 8.84 13.96 -2.75
N PHE A 29 7.71 13.76 -2.11
CA PHE A 29 6.72 14.82 -1.89
C PHE A 29 7.10 15.80 -0.77
N ASN A 30 8.02 15.41 0.12
CA ASN A 30 8.62 16.30 1.11
C ASN A 30 9.91 16.96 0.56
N LEU A 31 10.72 16.19 -0.18
CA LEU A 31 11.95 16.68 -0.80
C LEU A 31 11.70 17.74 -1.89
N TYR A 32 10.57 17.63 -2.60
CA TYR A 32 10.18 18.55 -3.67
C TYR A 32 8.86 19.24 -3.35
N PRO A 33 8.88 20.45 -2.73
CA PRO A 33 7.66 21.09 -2.21
C PRO A 33 6.55 21.32 -3.26
N ALA A 34 6.90 21.59 -4.51
CA ALA A 34 5.92 21.74 -5.59
C ALA A 34 5.20 20.43 -5.87
N ARG A 35 5.92 19.30 -5.90
CA ARG A 35 5.32 17.95 -6.05
C ARG A 35 4.41 17.62 -4.86
N GLY A 36 4.83 17.96 -3.65
CA GLY A 36 4.01 17.76 -2.46
C GLY A 36 2.70 18.55 -2.49
N ARG A 37 2.74 19.83 -2.89
CA ARG A 37 1.51 20.62 -3.06
C ARG A 37 0.59 20.03 -4.12
N TYR A 38 1.14 19.62 -5.26
CA TYR A 38 0.37 18.98 -6.33
C TYR A 38 -0.28 17.68 -5.85
N LEU A 39 0.47 16.80 -5.17
CA LEU A 39 -0.04 15.54 -4.63
C LEU A 39 -1.34 15.73 -3.83
N TRP A 40 -1.36 16.71 -2.92
CA TRP A 40 -2.54 16.94 -2.07
C TRP A 40 -3.74 17.44 -2.84
N LEU A 41 -3.53 18.28 -3.85
CA LEU A 41 -4.61 18.74 -4.73
C LEU A 41 -5.14 17.60 -5.60
N ASP A 42 -4.26 16.78 -6.13
CA ASP A 42 -4.61 15.67 -7.01
C ASP A 42 -5.34 14.56 -6.26
N LEU A 43 -4.86 14.17 -5.10
CA LEU A 43 -5.57 13.23 -4.22
C LEU A 43 -6.96 13.72 -3.84
N GLN A 44 -7.13 15.02 -3.58
CA GLN A 44 -8.44 15.59 -3.28
C GLN A 44 -9.39 15.51 -4.48
N ARG A 45 -8.90 15.73 -5.71
CA ARG A 45 -9.68 15.61 -6.94
C ARG A 45 -10.09 14.16 -7.19
N GLU A 46 -9.12 13.24 -7.13
CA GLU A 46 -9.34 11.83 -7.41
C GLU A 46 -10.26 11.16 -6.37
N THR A 47 -10.05 11.42 -5.09
CA THR A 47 -10.91 10.87 -4.04
C THR A 47 -12.34 11.40 -4.15
N ARG A 48 -12.52 12.68 -4.52
CA ARG A 48 -13.86 13.25 -4.81
C ARG A 48 -14.50 12.57 -6.01
N ARG A 49 -13.76 12.39 -7.10
CA ARG A 49 -14.24 11.73 -8.33
C ARG A 49 -14.68 10.28 -8.06
N LEU A 50 -13.97 9.58 -7.17
CA LEU A 50 -14.23 8.18 -6.81
C LEU A 50 -15.20 8.01 -5.63
N GLY A 51 -15.71 9.10 -5.02
CA GLY A 51 -16.58 9.03 -3.84
C GLY A 51 -15.88 8.48 -2.59
N ILE A 52 -14.54 8.57 -2.51
CA ILE A 52 -13.74 8.06 -1.40
C ILE A 52 -13.62 9.13 -0.32
N ALA A 53 -13.95 8.76 0.94
CA ALA A 53 -13.75 9.62 2.08
C ALA A 53 -12.26 9.97 2.24
N TRP A 54 -11.96 11.28 2.32
CA TRP A 54 -10.59 11.78 2.34
C TRP A 54 -10.41 12.89 3.38
N ARG A 55 -9.32 12.77 4.12
CA ARG A 55 -8.79 13.85 4.98
C ARG A 55 -7.27 13.79 4.95
N ARG A 56 -6.63 14.93 4.70
CA ARG A 56 -5.16 14.99 4.74
C ARG A 56 -4.67 14.58 6.14
N PRO A 57 -3.74 13.59 6.24
CA PRO A 57 -3.19 13.16 7.51
C PRO A 57 -2.40 14.31 8.16
N ALA A 58 -2.34 14.31 9.50
CA ALA A 58 -1.59 15.32 10.25
C ALA A 58 -0.07 15.21 9.99
N ARG A 59 0.42 14.00 9.78
CA ARG A 59 1.82 13.69 9.45
C ARG A 59 1.86 12.83 8.19
N PHE A 60 2.77 13.17 7.27
CA PHE A 60 3.01 12.40 6.06
C PHE A 60 4.49 12.45 5.65
N PRO A 61 5.11 11.32 5.27
CA PRO A 61 4.54 9.98 5.38
C PRO A 61 4.36 9.56 6.84
N PHE A 62 3.35 8.73 7.12
CA PHE A 62 3.27 8.04 8.40
C PHE A 62 4.08 6.74 8.36
N ASN A 63 4.53 6.26 9.50
CA ASN A 63 5.26 5.00 9.58
C ASN A 63 4.31 3.81 9.30
N SER A 64 4.42 3.22 8.13
CA SER A 64 3.62 2.06 7.73
C SER A 64 4.27 0.71 8.02
N THR A 65 5.42 0.68 8.71
CA THR A 65 6.20 -0.55 8.92
C THR A 65 5.38 -1.64 9.61
N LEU A 66 4.71 -1.32 10.72
CA LEU A 66 3.88 -2.30 11.45
C LEU A 66 2.70 -2.78 10.61
N ALA A 67 2.00 -1.86 9.94
CA ALA A 67 0.90 -2.19 9.05
C ALA A 67 1.33 -3.13 7.92
N THR A 68 2.47 -2.85 7.30
CA THR A 68 3.02 -3.68 6.23
C THR A 68 3.50 -5.04 6.73
N LYS A 69 4.22 -5.10 7.86
CA LYS A 69 4.61 -6.36 8.51
C LYS A 69 3.38 -7.23 8.82
N THR A 70 2.33 -6.64 9.38
CA THR A 70 1.07 -7.35 9.66
C THR A 70 0.45 -7.90 8.37
N ALA A 71 0.44 -7.11 7.29
CA ALA A 71 -0.10 -7.53 6.00
C ALA A 71 0.60 -8.76 5.41
N THR A 72 1.91 -8.95 5.65
CA THR A 72 2.66 -10.13 5.16
C THR A 72 2.25 -11.45 5.83
N TRP A 73 1.51 -11.38 6.92
CA TRP A 73 0.97 -12.55 7.65
C TRP A 73 -0.51 -12.83 7.32
N ILE A 74 -1.09 -12.08 6.39
CA ILE A 74 -2.48 -12.28 5.94
C ILE A 74 -2.47 -13.00 4.59
N ASP A 75 -3.32 -14.02 4.43
CA ASP A 75 -3.47 -14.72 3.16
C ASP A 75 -3.90 -13.77 2.04
N THR A 76 -3.37 -13.99 0.84
CA THR A 76 -3.56 -13.13 -0.34
C THR A 76 -4.98 -13.14 -0.94
N GLY A 77 -5.92 -13.85 -0.32
CA GLY A 77 -7.34 -13.85 -0.70
C GLY A 77 -8.01 -12.49 -0.45
N PHE A 78 -9.33 -12.49 -0.28
CA PHE A 78 -10.12 -11.26 -0.11
C PHE A 78 -9.83 -10.49 1.20
N ARG A 79 -9.26 -11.14 2.21
CA ARG A 79 -8.99 -10.54 3.54
C ARG A 79 -7.84 -9.53 3.50
N LEU A 80 -6.77 -9.81 2.75
CA LEU A 80 -5.65 -8.87 2.61
C LEU A 80 -6.10 -7.55 1.96
N PRO A 81 -6.82 -7.53 0.83
CA PRO A 81 -7.39 -6.29 0.30
C PRO A 81 -8.32 -5.55 1.27
N ALA A 82 -9.13 -6.28 2.06
CA ALA A 82 -10.01 -5.69 3.06
C ALA A 82 -9.22 -4.99 4.18
N TYR A 83 -8.18 -5.66 4.68
CA TYR A 83 -7.24 -5.09 5.66
C TYR A 83 -6.53 -3.85 5.11
N CYS A 84 -5.97 -3.90 3.91
CA CYS A 84 -5.31 -2.75 3.29
C CYS A 84 -6.25 -1.54 3.18
N ARG A 85 -7.50 -1.76 2.74
CA ARG A 85 -8.51 -0.69 2.69
C ARG A 85 -8.82 -0.11 4.06
N ALA A 86 -8.88 -0.94 5.11
CA ALA A 86 -9.09 -0.47 6.49
C ALA A 86 -7.92 0.40 6.97
N VAL A 87 -6.67 -0.02 6.71
CA VAL A 87 -5.46 0.76 7.04
C VAL A 87 -5.45 2.11 6.31
N PHE A 88 -5.72 2.13 5.01
CA PHE A 88 -5.79 3.39 4.24
C PHE A 88 -6.92 4.30 4.73
N ARG A 89 -8.08 3.75 5.07
CA ARG A 89 -9.18 4.52 5.66
C ARG A 89 -8.76 5.14 6.99
N ALA A 90 -8.15 4.34 7.88
CA ALA A 90 -7.67 4.84 9.16
C ALA A 90 -6.72 6.03 8.97
N GLY A 91 -5.72 5.93 8.08
CA GLY A 91 -4.73 7.00 7.85
C GLY A 91 -5.29 8.21 7.09
N PHE A 92 -6.06 7.98 6.02
CA PHE A 92 -6.43 9.01 5.05
C PHE A 92 -7.89 9.48 5.11
N ALA A 93 -8.73 8.89 5.94
CA ALA A 93 -10.09 9.37 6.15
C ALA A 93 -10.37 9.69 7.62
N GLU A 94 -9.83 8.89 8.54
CA GLU A 94 -10.11 8.99 9.98
C GLU A 94 -8.99 9.70 10.75
N ARG A 95 -7.85 10.01 10.13
CA ARG A 95 -6.66 10.63 10.75
C ARG A 95 -6.11 9.82 11.93
N ARG A 96 -6.26 8.50 11.89
CA ARG A 96 -5.70 7.58 12.88
C ARG A 96 -4.32 7.12 12.42
N ASP A 97 -3.40 6.95 13.36
CA ASP A 97 -2.02 6.58 13.01
C ASP A 97 -1.88 5.06 12.82
N PRO A 98 -1.61 4.57 11.59
CA PRO A 98 -1.41 3.16 11.31
C PRO A 98 -0.09 2.58 11.87
N ALA A 99 0.75 3.38 12.53
CA ALA A 99 1.89 2.87 13.29
C ALA A 99 1.48 2.27 14.65
N THR A 100 0.24 2.53 15.10
CA THR A 100 -0.25 2.17 16.44
C THR A 100 -0.84 0.76 16.44
N PRO A 101 -0.41 -0.15 17.32
CA PRO A 101 -0.93 -1.53 17.38
C PRO A 101 -2.46 -1.59 17.52
N THR A 102 -3.06 -0.70 18.31
CA THR A 102 -4.52 -0.66 18.50
C THR A 102 -5.27 -0.29 17.22
N VAL A 103 -4.70 0.59 16.39
CA VAL A 103 -5.28 0.93 15.07
C VAL A 103 -5.19 -0.26 14.13
N ILE A 104 -4.06 -0.97 14.12
CA ILE A 104 -3.87 -2.17 13.28
C ILE A 104 -4.83 -3.29 13.70
N GLU A 105 -5.00 -3.53 15.00
CA GLU A 105 -5.94 -4.52 15.51
C GLU A 105 -7.39 -4.22 15.07
N GLU A 106 -7.79 -2.97 15.15
CA GLU A 106 -9.10 -2.53 14.65
C GLU A 106 -9.24 -2.75 13.14
N CYS A 107 -8.20 -2.47 12.34
CA CYS A 107 -8.19 -2.73 10.91
C CYS A 107 -8.31 -4.24 10.58
N LEU A 108 -7.67 -5.10 11.36
CA LEU A 108 -7.80 -6.56 11.25
C LEU A 108 -9.25 -6.98 11.52
N ARG A 109 -9.85 -6.49 12.61
CA ARG A 109 -11.25 -6.78 12.97
C ARG A 109 -12.21 -6.34 11.85
N GLN A 110 -12.02 -5.18 11.25
CA GLN A 110 -12.81 -4.70 10.11
C GLN A 110 -12.66 -5.60 8.86
N ALA A 111 -11.51 -6.26 8.72
CA ALA A 111 -11.26 -7.23 7.65
C ALA A 111 -11.76 -8.66 7.97
N GLY A 112 -12.42 -8.86 9.11
CA GLY A 112 -12.88 -10.18 9.57
C GLY A 112 -11.74 -11.10 10.00
N LEU A 113 -10.66 -10.52 10.53
CA LEU A 113 -9.47 -11.21 11.01
C LEU A 113 -9.35 -11.07 12.54
N ASP A 114 -8.75 -12.07 13.16
CA ASP A 114 -8.29 -12.00 14.54
C ASP A 114 -6.95 -11.23 14.65
N ARG A 115 -6.40 -11.17 15.85
CA ARG A 115 -5.15 -10.45 16.14
C ARG A 115 -3.89 -11.21 15.72
N ALA A 116 -3.96 -12.49 15.39
CA ALA A 116 -2.79 -13.33 15.14
C ALA A 116 -1.77 -12.76 14.12
N PRO A 117 -2.17 -12.13 12.99
CA PRO A 117 -1.23 -11.48 12.09
C PRO A 117 -0.42 -10.35 12.74
N LEU A 118 -1.03 -9.56 13.62
CA LEU A 118 -0.36 -8.50 14.37
C LEU A 118 0.62 -9.07 15.40
N ASP A 119 0.21 -10.09 16.14
CA ASP A 119 1.08 -10.71 17.16
C ASP A 119 2.32 -11.32 16.49
N ARG A 120 2.17 -11.97 15.34
CA ARG A 120 3.29 -12.48 14.55
C ARG A 120 4.20 -11.34 14.04
N ALA A 121 3.63 -10.25 13.56
CA ALA A 121 4.39 -9.08 13.12
C ALA A 121 5.18 -8.41 14.25
N LEU A 122 4.64 -8.40 15.46
CA LEU A 122 5.32 -7.88 16.68
C LEU A 122 6.41 -8.82 17.17
N ALA A 123 6.19 -10.13 17.12
CA ALA A 123 7.16 -11.15 17.49
C ALA A 123 8.32 -11.26 16.50
N GLU A 124 8.07 -10.96 15.21
CA GLU A 124 9.09 -10.97 14.15
C GLU A 124 10.02 -9.77 14.24
N GLY A 125 11.09 -9.86 15.03
CA GLY A 125 12.01 -8.74 15.31
C GLY A 125 12.59 -8.08 14.04
N GLY A 126 13.03 -8.87 13.07
CA GLY A 126 13.75 -8.40 11.89
C GLY A 126 12.88 -8.05 10.67
N GLY A 127 11.63 -8.44 10.60
CA GLY A 127 10.76 -8.19 9.44
C GLY A 127 11.23 -8.94 8.17
N GLU A 128 11.61 -10.21 8.30
CA GLU A 128 12.17 -11.00 7.20
C GLU A 128 11.22 -11.13 6.02
N ARG A 129 9.93 -11.37 6.28
CA ARG A 129 8.91 -11.42 5.23
C ARG A 129 8.80 -10.10 4.47
N THR A 130 8.79 -8.99 5.19
CA THR A 130 8.74 -7.64 4.56
C THR A 130 10.00 -7.38 3.73
N ARG A 131 11.18 -7.81 4.21
CA ARG A 131 12.42 -7.69 3.41
C ARG A 131 12.37 -8.56 2.15
N ALA A 132 11.83 -9.78 2.24
CA ALA A 132 11.64 -10.64 1.08
C ALA A 132 10.67 -10.02 0.06
N ASP A 133 9.57 -9.43 0.51
CA ASP A 133 8.62 -8.74 -0.38
C ASP A 133 9.25 -7.48 -1.03
N VAL A 134 10.07 -6.72 -0.30
CA VAL A 134 10.84 -5.60 -0.86
C VAL A 134 11.86 -6.10 -1.90
N ALA A 135 12.58 -7.18 -1.62
CA ALA A 135 13.51 -7.77 -2.57
C ALA A 135 12.79 -8.26 -3.85
N ALA A 136 11.64 -8.91 -3.68
CA ALA A 136 10.82 -9.32 -4.82
C ALA A 136 10.26 -8.17 -5.64
N ALA A 137 9.95 -7.02 -5.01
CA ALA A 137 9.56 -5.79 -5.70
C ALA A 137 10.72 -5.23 -6.53
N ARG A 138 11.94 -5.19 -5.96
CA ARG A 138 13.17 -4.77 -6.67
C ARG A 138 13.48 -5.62 -7.89
N GLN A 139 13.36 -6.96 -7.77
CA GLN A 139 13.57 -7.89 -8.90
C GLN A 139 12.60 -7.64 -10.07
N ARG A 140 11.54 -6.88 -9.87
CA ARG A 140 10.55 -6.48 -10.86
C ARG A 140 10.64 -5.01 -11.24
N ASP A 141 11.75 -4.35 -10.89
CA ASP A 141 12.00 -2.93 -11.13
C ASP A 141 10.89 -2.00 -10.57
N ILE A 142 10.22 -2.44 -9.48
CA ILE A 142 9.18 -1.62 -8.85
C ILE A 142 9.85 -0.49 -8.06
N PHE A 143 9.58 0.75 -8.45
CA PHE A 143 10.12 1.97 -7.88
C PHE A 143 9.07 2.86 -7.20
N GLY A 144 7.79 2.49 -7.25
CA GLY A 144 6.69 3.27 -6.70
C GLY A 144 5.45 2.43 -6.43
N ALA A 145 4.41 3.05 -5.86
CA ALA A 145 3.12 2.42 -5.58
C ALA A 145 1.96 3.37 -5.93
N PRO A 146 0.81 2.84 -6.41
CA PRO A 146 0.59 1.44 -6.75
C PRO A 146 1.39 1.00 -7.99
N SER A 147 1.77 -0.28 -8.02
CA SER A 147 2.38 -0.91 -9.19
C SER A 147 1.60 -2.19 -9.52
N PHE A 148 1.39 -2.44 -10.80
CA PHE A 148 0.75 -3.66 -11.31
C PHE A 148 1.76 -4.39 -12.19
N VAL A 149 1.88 -5.70 -12.01
CA VAL A 149 2.74 -6.55 -12.86
C VAL A 149 1.85 -7.58 -13.52
N VAL A 150 1.84 -7.58 -14.84
CA VAL A 150 1.05 -8.48 -15.68
C VAL A 150 1.97 -9.13 -16.71
N ASN A 151 2.06 -10.46 -16.70
CA ASN A 151 2.92 -11.23 -17.63
C ASN A 151 4.37 -10.70 -17.70
N GLY A 152 4.92 -10.25 -16.54
CA GLY A 152 6.27 -9.70 -16.44
C GLY A 152 6.38 -8.21 -16.79
N GLU A 153 5.33 -7.57 -17.29
CA GLU A 153 5.30 -6.14 -17.62
C GLU A 153 4.84 -5.30 -16.44
N LEU A 154 5.54 -4.18 -16.17
CA LEU A 154 5.26 -3.26 -15.07
C LEU A 154 4.39 -2.08 -15.53
N PHE A 155 3.34 -1.81 -14.78
CA PHE A 155 2.47 -0.63 -14.91
C PHE A 155 2.49 0.13 -13.59
N TRP A 156 2.96 1.37 -13.59
CA TRP A 156 3.05 2.18 -12.39
C TRP A 156 2.08 3.35 -12.40
N GLY A 157 1.34 3.50 -11.32
CA GLY A 157 0.39 4.58 -11.09
C GLY A 157 -1.07 4.12 -11.16
N ASN A 158 -1.95 4.81 -10.43
CA ASN A 158 -3.38 4.48 -10.38
C ASN A 158 -4.03 4.59 -11.77
N GLU A 159 -3.59 5.54 -12.58
CA GLU A 159 -4.06 5.77 -13.95
C GLU A 159 -3.70 4.65 -14.93
N ARG A 160 -2.77 3.76 -14.56
CA ARG A 160 -2.35 2.62 -15.39
C ARG A 160 -3.14 1.34 -15.12
N LEU A 161 -4.07 1.35 -14.15
CA LEU A 161 -4.89 0.17 -13.86
C LEU A 161 -5.67 -0.32 -15.09
N GLY A 162 -6.23 0.59 -15.90
CA GLY A 162 -6.93 0.23 -17.14
C GLY A 162 -6.02 -0.53 -18.11
N ALA A 163 -4.86 0.03 -18.43
CA ALA A 163 -3.88 -0.61 -19.32
C ALA A 163 -3.39 -1.96 -18.78
N ALA A 164 -3.17 -2.08 -17.47
CA ALA A 164 -2.80 -3.34 -16.84
C ALA A 164 -3.90 -4.41 -16.96
N LEU A 165 -5.17 -4.02 -16.86
CA LEU A 165 -6.31 -4.93 -17.06
C LEU A 165 -6.42 -5.35 -18.53
N GLU A 166 -6.29 -4.43 -19.48
CA GLU A 166 -6.28 -4.72 -20.91
C GLU A 166 -5.17 -5.72 -21.26
N ARG A 167 -3.97 -5.52 -20.71
CA ARG A 167 -2.84 -6.44 -20.91
C ARG A 167 -3.13 -7.85 -20.36
N ALA A 168 -3.90 -7.96 -19.28
CA ALA A 168 -4.25 -9.25 -18.68
C ALA A 168 -5.26 -10.07 -19.52
N TRP A 169 -5.90 -9.46 -20.53
CA TRP A 169 -6.86 -10.14 -21.40
C TRP A 169 -6.24 -10.63 -22.72
N VAL A 170 -5.02 -10.19 -23.04
CA VAL A 170 -4.38 -10.45 -24.35
C VAL A 170 -3.68 -11.81 -24.41
N ASP A 171 -3.67 -12.58 -23.32
CA ASP A 171 -3.18 -13.95 -23.24
C ASP A 171 -4.31 -14.87 -22.76
#